data_548d71ecf937b57b82bc597fbb87a1b0
#
_entry.id   548d71ecf937b57b82bc597fbb87a1b0
#
_cell.length_a   1.000
_cell.length_b   1.000
_cell.length_c   1.000
_cell.angle_alpha   90.00
_cell.angle_beta   90.00
_cell.angle_gamma   90.00
#
_symmetry.space_group_name_H-M   'P 1'
#
loop_
_entity.id
_entity.type
_entity.pdbx_description
1 polymer ?
#
loop_
_entity_poly.entity_id
_entity_poly.type
_entity_poly.pdbx_seq_one_letter_code
_entity_poly.pdbx_strand_id
1 'polypeptide(L)'
;MNELSPPTTDTRDHATVNSRHEWHPLFDLALKKLNGANFTALDIRLPDGRVNRIGSVRDDSCVPELRINDWRIVRRGLSSTLIGWAEDYMDGLWDCEPLESLTNWAMQNERDLAAIIDGHWSAAWLKRLHRVGHLLRRNSRRGSRRNIAHHYDLGNAFYRLWLDPSMTYSSALFSNETESLQQGQQNKYQKIIDWLPADNQPTPLRIAEIGCGWGGFAAQLTAQRPVEYRGITLSTEQLASCEARNLKDGESTIQFSLTDYRDLSGQFDAIVSIEMLEAVGEAHWPGYFSRINQLLRPGGTAVIQVITIDDDRFDSYRQNVDFIQKYIFPGGMLLTPQSMHRLIDESGLQLDEKMGFGHDYAATLRYWREGFDRAWPQIAALGYSERFRRMWRYYLCYCESGFDAESIDVRLYRIQKPLD
;
A
#
# COMPACT_ATOMS: atom_id res chain seq x y z
N MET A 1 2.60 -25.10 11.42
CA MET A 1 3.95 -25.64 11.55
C MET A 1 4.19 -26.49 10.32
N ASN A 2 4.91 -25.95 9.37
CA ASN A 2 5.58 -26.72 8.34
C ASN A 2 6.81 -25.92 7.94
N GLU A 3 7.88 -26.59 8.11
CA GLU A 3 9.27 -26.27 8.11
C GLU A 3 9.74 -25.48 6.90
N LEU A 4 10.41 -24.38 7.17
CA LEU A 4 11.38 -23.76 6.26
C LEU A 4 12.76 -24.34 6.62
N SER A 5 13.08 -25.51 6.06
CA SER A 5 14.43 -26.03 6.01
C SER A 5 15.21 -25.32 4.89
N PRO A 6 16.50 -25.00 5.09
CA PRO A 6 17.31 -24.38 4.06
C PRO A 6 17.57 -25.38 2.92
N PRO A 7 17.55 -24.93 1.65
CA PRO A 7 17.85 -25.80 0.54
C PRO A 7 19.34 -26.15 0.51
N THR A 8 19.62 -27.44 0.47
CA THR A 8 20.90 -28.04 0.14
C THR A 8 21.42 -27.51 -1.21
N THR A 9 22.69 -27.16 -1.24
CA THR A 9 23.45 -26.83 -2.46
C THR A 9 23.33 -27.95 -3.50
N ASP A 10 22.52 -27.75 -4.51
CA ASP A 10 22.51 -28.59 -5.72
C ASP A 10 23.25 -27.84 -6.84
N THR A 11 24.50 -28.22 -7.03
CA THR A 11 25.31 -27.83 -8.19
C THR A 11 24.76 -28.57 -9.40
N ARG A 12 23.81 -27.94 -10.11
CA ARG A 12 23.47 -28.38 -11.46
C ARG A 12 24.14 -27.51 -12.50
N ASP A 13 24.96 -28.17 -13.28
CA ASP A 13 25.64 -27.71 -14.48
C ASP A 13 24.76 -26.76 -15.30
N HIS A 14 25.34 -25.60 -15.63
CA HIS A 14 24.84 -24.72 -16.70
C HIS A 14 24.97 -25.45 -18.04
N ALA A 15 23.97 -26.28 -18.35
CA ALA A 15 23.76 -26.73 -19.72
C ALA A 15 23.33 -25.49 -20.52
N THR A 16 24.20 -24.94 -21.29
CA THR A 16 23.92 -23.97 -22.36
C THR A 16 22.91 -24.59 -23.34
N VAL A 17 21.63 -24.38 -23.07
CA VAL A 17 20.57 -24.71 -24.03
C VAL A 17 20.62 -23.70 -25.16
N ASN A 18 21.18 -24.14 -26.26
CA ASN A 18 21.15 -23.49 -27.56
C ASN A 18 19.70 -23.45 -28.08
N SER A 19 18.85 -22.53 -27.58
CA SER A 19 17.50 -22.29 -28.13
C SER A 19 17.52 -21.09 -29.07
N ARG A 20 18.25 -21.22 -30.17
CA ARG A 20 18.15 -20.29 -31.30
C ARG A 20 16.91 -20.68 -32.12
N HIS A 21 15.99 -19.70 -32.33
CA HIS A 21 15.07 -19.56 -33.49
C HIS A 21 13.55 -19.80 -33.36
N GLU A 22 12.94 -20.11 -32.23
CA GLU A 22 11.50 -20.43 -32.27
C GLU A 22 10.52 -19.32 -31.78
N TRP A 23 11.00 -18.23 -31.21
CA TRP A 23 10.11 -17.24 -30.50
C TRP A 23 9.90 -15.93 -31.25
N HIS A 24 10.62 -15.66 -32.32
CA HIS A 24 10.53 -14.44 -33.11
C HIS A 24 9.13 -14.13 -33.66
N PRO A 25 8.36 -15.10 -34.22
CA PRO A 25 7.08 -14.77 -34.83
C PRO A 25 6.01 -14.31 -33.86
N LEU A 26 5.96 -14.90 -32.64
CA LEU A 26 4.96 -14.55 -31.64
C LEU A 26 5.27 -13.19 -30.98
N PHE A 27 6.54 -12.90 -30.76
CA PHE A 27 6.96 -11.61 -30.27
C PHE A 27 6.71 -10.50 -31.30
N ASP A 28 7.04 -10.73 -32.57
CA ASP A 28 6.76 -9.77 -33.63
C ASP A 28 5.27 -9.51 -33.81
N LEU A 29 4.42 -10.54 -33.60
CA LEU A 29 2.97 -10.36 -33.58
C LEU A 29 2.50 -9.52 -32.37
N ALA A 30 3.07 -9.75 -31.20
CA ALA A 30 2.79 -8.93 -30.00
C ALA A 30 3.22 -7.47 -30.19
N LEU A 31 4.43 -7.24 -30.73
CA LEU A 31 4.91 -5.90 -31.06
C LEU A 31 4.02 -5.19 -32.09
N LYS A 32 3.54 -5.89 -33.11
CA LYS A 32 2.60 -5.30 -34.08
C LYS A 32 1.30 -4.84 -33.43
N LYS A 33 0.78 -5.60 -32.46
CA LYS A 33 -0.41 -5.19 -31.69
C LYS A 33 -0.12 -3.97 -30.82
N LEU A 34 1.03 -3.95 -30.15
CA LEU A 34 1.45 -2.81 -29.33
C LEU A 34 1.69 -1.55 -30.16
N ASN A 35 2.28 -1.68 -31.35
CA ASN A 35 2.49 -0.56 -32.27
C ASN A 35 1.20 0.00 -32.89
N GLY A 36 0.10 -0.74 -32.83
CA GLY A 36 -1.21 -0.28 -33.28
C GLY A 36 -1.95 0.58 -32.24
N ALA A 37 -1.45 0.65 -31.00
CA ALA A 37 -2.01 1.46 -29.93
C ALA A 37 -1.32 2.83 -29.83
N ASN A 38 -2.00 3.81 -29.25
CA ASN A 38 -1.51 5.18 -29.16
C ASN A 38 -0.64 5.41 -27.91
N PHE A 39 0.38 4.56 -27.71
CA PHE A 39 1.29 4.65 -26.57
C PHE A 39 2.25 5.82 -26.64
N THR A 40 2.70 6.29 -25.49
CA THR A 40 3.96 7.02 -25.35
C THR A 40 5.14 6.08 -25.60
N ALA A 41 6.31 6.63 -25.95
CA ALA A 41 7.46 5.82 -26.34
C ALA A 41 7.96 4.90 -25.23
N LEU A 42 8.29 3.66 -25.59
CA LEU A 42 8.99 2.67 -24.77
C LEU A 42 9.99 1.91 -25.63
N ASP A 43 11.23 1.84 -25.21
CA ASP A 43 12.26 1.03 -25.83
C ASP A 43 12.28 -0.37 -25.19
N ILE A 44 12.17 -1.41 -26.03
CA ILE A 44 12.19 -2.81 -25.59
C ILE A 44 13.47 -3.45 -26.12
N ARG A 45 14.39 -3.73 -25.20
CA ARG A 45 15.64 -4.45 -25.49
C ARG A 45 15.43 -5.95 -25.29
N LEU A 46 15.72 -6.72 -26.30
CA LEU A 46 15.56 -8.17 -26.34
C LEU A 46 16.83 -8.91 -25.88
N PRO A 47 16.73 -10.20 -25.49
CA PRO A 47 17.88 -11.00 -25.06
C PRO A 47 18.96 -11.16 -26.16
N ASP A 48 18.61 -10.99 -27.42
CA ASP A 48 19.55 -11.01 -28.55
C ASP A 48 20.21 -9.65 -28.85
N GLY A 49 19.91 -8.63 -28.03
CA GLY A 49 20.45 -7.27 -28.13
C GLY A 49 19.69 -6.33 -29.04
N ARG A 50 18.68 -6.79 -29.78
CA ARG A 50 17.83 -5.91 -30.59
C ARG A 50 17.02 -4.98 -29.70
N VAL A 51 16.84 -3.74 -30.16
CA VAL A 51 15.97 -2.75 -29.50
C VAL A 51 14.81 -2.42 -30.45
N ASN A 52 13.59 -2.51 -29.94
CA ASN A 52 12.38 -2.15 -30.63
C ASN A 52 11.68 -1.02 -29.88
N ARG A 53 11.34 0.06 -30.57
CA ARG A 53 10.54 1.14 -29.99
C ARG A 53 9.08 0.92 -30.31
N ILE A 54 8.23 1.05 -29.28
CA ILE A 54 6.78 1.15 -29.44
C ILE A 54 6.33 2.56 -29.04
N GLY A 55 5.21 3.00 -29.63
CA GLY A 55 4.65 4.32 -29.35
C GLY A 55 5.45 5.49 -29.92
N SER A 56 5.07 6.70 -29.52
CA SER A 56 5.68 7.94 -29.99
C SER A 56 6.18 8.79 -28.83
N VAL A 57 7.32 9.47 -29.05
CA VAL A 57 7.84 10.47 -28.09
C VAL A 57 6.89 11.68 -28.12
N ARG A 58 6.28 12.00 -26.99
CA ARG A 58 5.33 13.12 -26.90
C ARG A 58 5.93 14.41 -26.30
N ASP A 59 7.03 14.29 -25.54
CA ASP A 59 7.74 15.41 -24.92
C ASP A 59 9.22 15.07 -24.71
N ASP A 60 10.03 15.98 -24.18
CA ASP A 60 11.45 15.75 -23.81
C ASP A 60 11.63 14.74 -22.65
N SER A 61 10.61 13.95 -22.34
CA SER A 61 10.66 12.93 -21.29
C SER A 61 11.61 11.80 -21.67
N CYS A 62 12.37 11.33 -20.70
CA CYS A 62 13.23 10.15 -20.84
C CYS A 62 12.39 8.93 -21.23
N VAL A 63 12.67 8.33 -22.39
CA VAL A 63 12.01 7.09 -22.83
C VAL A 63 12.50 5.93 -21.96
N PRO A 64 11.63 5.22 -21.24
CA PRO A 64 12.07 4.07 -20.45
C PRO A 64 12.58 2.94 -21.35
N GLU A 65 13.59 2.21 -20.87
CA GLU A 65 14.12 1.01 -21.54
C GLU A 65 13.70 -0.24 -20.74
N LEU A 66 12.78 -1.00 -21.30
CA LEU A 66 12.40 -2.31 -20.81
C LEU A 66 13.38 -3.35 -21.36
N ARG A 67 14.18 -3.98 -20.51
CA ARG A 67 15.11 -5.02 -20.89
C ARG A 67 14.52 -6.40 -20.60
N ILE A 68 14.29 -7.18 -21.63
CA ILE A 68 13.89 -8.58 -21.53
C ILE A 68 15.16 -9.43 -21.36
N ASN A 69 15.26 -10.14 -20.25
CA ASN A 69 16.42 -10.96 -19.91
C ASN A 69 16.27 -12.42 -20.40
N ASP A 70 15.03 -12.89 -20.53
CA ASP A 70 14.74 -14.29 -20.86
C ASP A 70 13.51 -14.42 -21.77
N TRP A 71 13.63 -15.20 -22.82
CA TRP A 71 12.54 -15.47 -23.78
C TRP A 71 11.32 -16.18 -23.15
N ARG A 72 11.45 -16.75 -21.95
CA ARG A 72 10.32 -17.33 -21.20
C ARG A 72 9.19 -16.34 -20.97
N ILE A 73 9.47 -15.04 -20.90
CA ILE A 73 8.47 -13.98 -20.75
C ILE A 73 7.47 -13.99 -21.91
N VAL A 74 7.92 -14.29 -23.15
CA VAL A 74 7.05 -14.32 -24.33
C VAL A 74 6.02 -15.45 -24.22
N ARG A 75 6.44 -16.61 -23.68
CA ARG A 75 5.53 -17.75 -23.43
C ARG A 75 4.52 -17.44 -22.34
N ARG A 76 4.96 -16.78 -21.27
CA ARG A 76 4.09 -16.36 -20.14
C ARG A 76 3.21 -15.18 -20.54
N GLY A 77 3.72 -14.21 -21.31
CA GLY A 77 3.03 -12.99 -21.73
C GLY A 77 1.75 -13.22 -22.55
N LEU A 78 1.66 -14.36 -23.28
CA LEU A 78 0.43 -14.76 -23.98
C LEU A 78 -0.70 -15.19 -23.02
N SER A 79 -0.39 -15.46 -21.76
CA SER A 79 -1.33 -15.89 -20.73
C SER A 79 -1.28 -15.03 -19.46
N SER A 80 -0.38 -14.03 -19.38
CA SER A 80 -0.15 -13.28 -18.14
C SER A 80 -1.10 -12.10 -18.01
N THR A 81 -1.61 -11.98 -16.78
CA THR A 81 -2.26 -10.79 -16.24
C THR A 81 -1.19 -9.79 -15.79
N LEU A 82 -1.59 -8.58 -15.37
CA LEU A 82 -0.66 -7.63 -14.73
C LEU A 82 0.11 -8.24 -13.55
N ILE A 83 -0.51 -9.18 -12.84
CA ILE A 83 0.17 -9.94 -11.77
C ILE A 83 1.30 -10.81 -12.34
N GLY A 84 1.06 -11.52 -13.44
CA GLY A 84 2.10 -12.34 -14.09
C GLY A 84 3.30 -11.51 -14.54
N TRP A 85 3.04 -10.30 -15.03
CA TRP A 85 4.09 -9.34 -15.38
C TRP A 85 4.96 -8.95 -14.17
N ALA A 86 4.34 -8.66 -13.02
CA ALA A 86 5.06 -8.40 -11.78
C ALA A 86 5.85 -9.64 -11.30
N GLU A 87 5.28 -10.84 -11.44
CA GLU A 87 5.96 -12.11 -11.11
C GLU A 87 7.19 -12.33 -12.00
N ASP A 88 7.10 -12.03 -13.28
CA ASP A 88 8.22 -12.12 -14.22
C ASP A 88 9.35 -11.13 -13.84
N TYR A 89 9.02 -9.94 -13.33
CA TYR A 89 10.00 -9.03 -12.74
C TYR A 89 10.64 -9.65 -11.50
N MET A 90 9.83 -10.15 -10.56
CA MET A 90 10.33 -10.78 -9.33
C MET A 90 11.26 -11.96 -9.64
N ASP A 91 10.99 -12.71 -10.71
CA ASP A 91 11.80 -13.85 -11.17
C ASP A 91 12.99 -13.43 -12.05
N GLY A 92 13.19 -12.13 -12.31
CA GLY A 92 14.33 -11.60 -13.06
C GLY A 92 14.23 -11.79 -14.57
N LEU A 93 13.04 -12.06 -15.11
CA LEU A 93 12.86 -12.27 -16.56
C LEU A 93 12.90 -10.95 -17.34
N TRP A 94 12.69 -9.83 -16.69
CA TRP A 94 12.86 -8.49 -17.25
C TRP A 94 13.35 -7.50 -16.20
N ASP A 95 13.94 -6.39 -16.68
CA ASP A 95 14.39 -5.25 -15.88
C ASP A 95 14.03 -3.95 -16.57
N CYS A 96 13.92 -2.90 -15.76
CA CYS A 96 13.93 -1.51 -16.18
C CYS A 96 14.65 -0.71 -15.10
N GLU A 97 15.56 0.17 -15.51
CA GLU A 97 16.27 1.01 -14.55
C GLU A 97 16.31 2.45 -15.08
N PRO A 98 15.71 3.38 -14.36
CA PRO A 98 15.00 3.21 -13.09
C PRO A 98 13.60 2.59 -13.27
N LEU A 99 13.17 1.76 -12.30
CA LEU A 99 11.92 0.97 -12.40
C LEU A 99 10.68 1.87 -12.44
N GLU A 100 10.69 2.97 -11.71
CA GLU A 100 9.60 3.96 -11.67
C GLU A 100 9.30 4.57 -13.05
N SER A 101 10.28 4.66 -13.94
CA SER A 101 10.04 5.15 -15.30
C SER A 101 9.08 4.24 -16.07
N LEU A 102 9.16 2.92 -15.86
CA LEU A 102 8.27 1.96 -16.51
C LEU A 102 6.89 1.93 -15.84
N THR A 103 6.82 2.01 -14.50
CA THR A 103 5.52 2.06 -13.81
C THR A 103 4.76 3.34 -14.14
N ASN A 104 5.45 4.48 -14.23
CA ASN A 104 4.86 5.74 -14.72
C ASN A 104 4.39 5.64 -16.17
N TRP A 105 5.22 5.04 -17.05
CA TRP A 105 4.81 4.78 -18.42
C TRP A 105 3.55 3.90 -18.49
N ALA A 106 3.47 2.87 -17.66
CA ALA A 106 2.30 1.99 -17.60
C ALA A 106 1.03 2.72 -17.14
N MET A 107 1.13 3.60 -16.14
CA MET A 107 0.01 4.43 -15.67
C MET A 107 -0.47 5.42 -16.73
N GLN A 108 0.46 6.08 -17.44
CA GLN A 108 0.13 6.99 -18.54
C GLN A 108 -0.60 6.30 -19.71
N ASN A 109 -0.34 5.02 -19.91
CA ASN A 109 -0.90 4.22 -21.01
C ASN A 109 -1.93 3.17 -20.54
N GLU A 110 -2.43 3.29 -19.31
CA GLU A 110 -3.27 2.28 -18.65
C GLU A 110 -4.50 1.90 -19.47
N ARG A 111 -5.19 2.87 -20.06
CA ARG A 111 -6.42 2.63 -20.86
C ARG A 111 -6.13 1.76 -22.10
N ASP A 112 -5.05 2.07 -22.82
CA ASP A 112 -4.66 1.32 -24.00
C ASP A 112 -4.12 -0.07 -23.63
N LEU A 113 -3.36 -0.16 -22.53
CA LEU A 113 -2.90 -1.45 -21.99
C LEU A 113 -4.07 -2.34 -21.56
N ALA A 114 -5.06 -1.79 -20.86
CA ALA A 114 -6.25 -2.52 -20.43
C ALA A 114 -7.03 -3.07 -21.64
N ALA A 115 -7.20 -2.26 -22.68
CA ALA A 115 -7.90 -2.70 -23.93
C ALA A 115 -7.19 -3.87 -24.60
N ILE A 116 -5.85 -3.91 -24.60
CA ILE A 116 -5.07 -5.02 -25.15
C ILE A 116 -5.17 -6.28 -24.29
N ILE A 117 -5.12 -6.14 -22.95
CA ILE A 117 -5.15 -7.26 -22.01
C ILE A 117 -6.55 -7.88 -21.97
N ASP A 118 -7.60 -7.08 -21.90
CA ASP A 118 -8.98 -7.56 -21.81
C ASP A 118 -9.48 -8.25 -23.08
N GLY A 119 -8.86 -8.00 -24.22
CA GLY A 119 -9.12 -8.68 -25.48
C GLY A 119 -8.70 -10.16 -25.51
N HIS A 120 -8.01 -10.69 -24.48
CA HIS A 120 -7.58 -12.09 -24.43
C HIS A 120 -8.53 -12.95 -23.57
N TRP A 121 -9.20 -13.94 -24.17
CA TRP A 121 -10.10 -14.88 -23.49
C TRP A 121 -9.43 -15.69 -22.34
N SER A 122 -8.13 -15.94 -22.43
CA SER A 122 -7.34 -16.60 -21.38
C SER A 122 -7.23 -15.77 -20.10
N ALA A 123 -7.27 -14.44 -20.20
CA ALA A 123 -7.23 -13.54 -19.05
C ALA A 123 -8.48 -13.67 -18.16
N ALA A 124 -9.65 -13.94 -18.75
CA ALA A 124 -10.91 -14.08 -18.00
C ALA A 124 -10.92 -15.31 -17.07
N TRP A 125 -10.28 -16.41 -17.46
CA TRP A 125 -10.18 -17.63 -16.65
C TRP A 125 -9.24 -17.46 -15.46
N LEU A 126 -8.08 -16.86 -15.69
CA LEU A 126 -7.11 -16.54 -14.66
C LEU A 126 -7.67 -15.53 -13.65
N LYS A 127 -8.39 -14.50 -14.12
CA LYS A 127 -9.10 -13.54 -13.26
C LYS A 127 -10.09 -14.26 -12.32
N ARG A 128 -10.83 -15.26 -12.80
CA ARG A 128 -11.77 -16.06 -11.97
C ARG A 128 -11.06 -16.87 -10.91
N LEU A 129 -9.92 -17.51 -11.21
CA LEU A 129 -9.15 -18.28 -10.25
C LEU A 129 -8.55 -17.39 -9.15
N HIS A 130 -8.01 -16.23 -9.51
CA HIS A 130 -7.49 -15.24 -8.55
C HIS A 130 -8.60 -14.72 -7.64
N ARG A 131 -9.81 -14.48 -8.19
CA ARG A 131 -10.98 -14.05 -7.42
C ARG A 131 -11.44 -15.07 -6.38
N VAL A 132 -11.44 -16.37 -6.72
CA VAL A 132 -11.75 -17.44 -5.76
C VAL A 132 -10.72 -17.47 -4.62
N GLY A 133 -9.43 -17.35 -4.94
CA GLY A 133 -8.37 -17.26 -3.94
C GLY A 133 -8.51 -16.05 -3.00
N HIS A 134 -8.93 -14.90 -3.54
CA HIS A 134 -9.18 -13.69 -2.75
C HIS A 134 -10.42 -13.83 -1.84
N LEU A 135 -11.50 -14.42 -2.34
CA LEU A 135 -12.70 -14.68 -1.53
C LEU A 135 -12.44 -15.61 -0.34
N LEU A 136 -11.43 -16.47 -0.41
CA LEU A 136 -11.00 -17.32 0.70
C LEU A 136 -10.19 -16.57 1.78
N ARG A 137 -9.69 -15.37 1.48
CA ARG A 137 -8.92 -14.49 2.39
C ARG A 137 -9.80 -13.43 3.07
N ARG A 138 -11.05 -13.80 3.42
CA ARG A 138 -12.01 -12.90 4.08
C ARG A 138 -11.44 -12.33 5.37
N ASN A 139 -11.70 -11.02 5.61
CA ASN A 139 -11.30 -10.30 6.81
C ASN A 139 -12.23 -10.60 8.01
N SER A 140 -12.47 -11.89 8.27
CA SER A 140 -13.02 -12.36 9.54
C SER A 140 -12.02 -12.03 10.68
N ARG A 141 -12.45 -12.06 11.95
CA ARG A 141 -11.55 -11.79 13.10
C ARG A 141 -10.24 -12.58 13.05
N ARG A 142 -10.29 -13.86 12.66
CA ARG A 142 -9.10 -14.71 12.47
C ARG A 142 -8.35 -14.37 11.18
N GLY A 143 -9.06 -14.01 10.12
CA GLY A 143 -8.49 -13.60 8.83
C GLY A 143 -7.71 -12.31 8.97
N SER A 144 -8.28 -11.27 9.59
CA SER A 144 -7.61 -9.99 9.82
C SER A 144 -6.31 -10.15 10.61
N ARG A 145 -6.32 -10.91 11.72
CA ARG A 145 -5.09 -11.20 12.49
C ARG A 145 -4.02 -11.86 11.64
N ARG A 146 -4.39 -12.88 10.85
CA ARG A 146 -3.43 -13.59 9.98
C ARG A 146 -2.90 -12.71 8.85
N ASN A 147 -3.74 -11.89 8.23
CA ASN A 147 -3.35 -11.01 7.14
C ASN A 147 -2.42 -9.90 7.64
N ILE A 148 -2.73 -9.31 8.80
CA ILE A 148 -1.89 -8.30 9.46
C ILE A 148 -0.57 -8.92 9.92
N ALA A 149 -0.61 -10.08 10.59
CA ALA A 149 0.59 -10.79 10.99
C ALA A 149 1.51 -11.06 9.79
N HIS A 150 0.98 -11.54 8.68
CA HIS A 150 1.79 -11.84 7.48
C HIS A 150 2.57 -10.63 6.96
N HIS A 151 1.99 -9.42 7.00
CA HIS A 151 2.66 -8.22 6.54
C HIS A 151 3.66 -7.68 7.58
N TYR A 152 3.28 -7.63 8.86
CA TYR A 152 4.13 -7.09 9.92
C TYR A 152 5.11 -8.09 10.54
N ASP A 153 4.97 -9.40 10.26
CA ASP A 153 5.92 -10.46 10.63
C ASP A 153 7.26 -10.39 9.86
N LEU A 154 7.40 -9.42 8.92
CA LEU A 154 8.72 -9.01 8.40
C LEU A 154 9.65 -8.49 9.51
N GLY A 155 9.10 -8.18 10.70
CA GLY A 155 9.85 -7.85 11.90
C GLY A 155 10.31 -6.40 11.98
N ASN A 156 10.41 -5.89 13.22
CA ASN A 156 10.79 -4.52 13.50
C ASN A 156 12.19 -4.17 12.97
N ALA A 157 13.11 -5.14 12.90
CA ALA A 157 14.47 -4.94 12.37
C ALA A 157 14.45 -4.53 10.89
N PHE A 158 13.55 -5.12 10.09
CA PHE A 158 13.38 -4.78 8.69
C PHE A 158 12.86 -3.34 8.50
N TYR A 159 11.79 -2.98 9.18
CA TYR A 159 11.16 -1.65 9.04
C TYR A 159 12.07 -0.51 9.51
N ARG A 160 12.83 -0.70 10.59
CA ARG A 160 13.79 0.29 11.11
C ARG A 160 14.89 0.69 10.15
N LEU A 161 15.19 -0.12 9.15
CA LEU A 161 16.27 0.14 8.21
C LEU A 161 15.90 1.20 7.15
N TRP A 162 14.62 1.44 6.91
CA TRP A 162 14.18 2.31 5.82
C TRP A 162 13.00 3.25 6.16
N LEU A 163 12.26 3.02 7.25
CA LEU A 163 11.31 4.01 7.78
C LEU A 163 12.03 5.15 8.51
N ASP A 164 11.30 6.23 8.75
CA ASP A 164 11.74 7.33 9.60
C ASP A 164 11.87 6.88 11.08
N PRO A 165 12.53 7.68 11.95
CA PRO A 165 12.71 7.32 13.36
C PRO A 165 11.41 7.11 14.15
N SER A 166 10.29 7.69 13.71
CA SER A 166 8.97 7.47 14.35
C SER A 166 8.41 6.09 14.04
N MET A 167 8.98 5.37 13.06
CA MET A 167 8.47 4.09 12.55
C MET A 167 7.09 4.24 11.93
N THR A 168 6.83 5.35 11.23
CA THR A 168 5.53 5.60 10.64
C THR A 168 5.43 4.94 9.27
N TYR A 169 4.53 3.97 9.13
CA TYR A 169 4.26 3.28 7.88
C TYR A 169 2.89 3.68 7.30
N SER A 170 2.80 4.96 6.96
CA SER A 170 1.65 5.62 6.31
C SER A 170 2.13 6.91 5.65
N SER A 171 1.33 7.53 4.78
CA SER A 171 1.72 8.76 4.10
C SER A 171 2.18 9.84 5.07
N ALA A 172 3.24 10.55 4.73
CA ALA A 172 3.62 11.83 5.32
C ALA A 172 2.76 12.96 4.71
N LEU A 173 2.84 14.16 5.29
CA LEU A 173 2.28 15.41 4.78
C LEU A 173 3.41 16.44 4.72
N PHE A 174 3.80 16.87 3.53
CA PHE A 174 4.91 17.79 3.34
C PHE A 174 4.40 19.22 3.18
N SER A 175 5.02 20.17 3.86
CA SER A 175 4.75 21.60 3.68
C SER A 175 5.53 22.19 2.49
N ASN A 176 6.64 21.55 2.13
CA ASN A 176 7.47 21.88 0.98
C ASN A 176 8.38 20.71 0.56
N GLU A 177 8.95 20.78 -0.65
CA GLU A 177 9.77 19.72 -1.26
C GLU A 177 11.11 19.45 -0.55
N THR A 178 11.56 20.32 0.34
CA THR A 178 12.86 20.19 1.03
C THR A 178 12.77 19.50 2.39
N GLU A 179 11.55 19.21 2.86
CA GLU A 179 11.33 18.54 4.14
C GLU A 179 11.77 17.09 4.11
N SER A 180 12.36 16.63 5.20
CA SER A 180 12.67 15.21 5.41
C SER A 180 11.40 14.40 5.66
N LEU A 181 11.49 13.07 5.42
CA LEU A 181 10.39 12.16 5.74
C LEU A 181 9.91 12.31 7.19
N GLN A 182 10.82 12.44 8.14
CA GLN A 182 10.47 12.63 9.55
C GLN A 182 9.66 13.92 9.78
N GLN A 183 10.03 15.02 9.15
CA GLN A 183 9.26 16.28 9.24
C GLN A 183 7.87 16.12 8.64
N GLY A 184 7.76 15.50 7.46
CA GLY A 184 6.46 15.21 6.84
C GLY A 184 5.57 14.33 7.70
N GLN A 185 6.13 13.32 8.40
CA GLN A 185 5.37 12.51 9.36
C GLN A 185 4.92 13.33 10.57
N GLN A 186 5.77 14.21 11.09
CA GLN A 186 5.41 15.12 12.18
C GLN A 186 4.31 16.10 11.75
N ASN A 187 4.37 16.67 10.55
CA ASN A 187 3.35 17.57 10.02
C ASN A 187 1.99 16.86 9.91
N LYS A 188 1.97 15.62 9.41
CA LYS A 188 0.76 14.81 9.35
C LYS A 188 0.15 14.61 10.74
N TYR A 189 0.94 14.19 11.71
CA TYR A 189 0.45 14.01 13.07
C TYR A 189 -0.04 15.32 13.67
N GLN A 190 0.67 16.43 13.41
CA GLN A 190 0.23 17.75 13.85
C GLN A 190 -1.13 18.11 13.25
N LYS A 191 -1.33 17.88 11.96
CA LYS A 191 -2.62 18.12 11.30
C LYS A 191 -3.76 17.31 11.93
N ILE A 192 -3.49 16.05 12.27
CA ILE A 192 -4.47 15.22 12.98
C ILE A 192 -4.76 15.78 14.38
N ILE A 193 -3.72 16.18 15.12
CA ILE A 193 -3.87 16.77 16.47
C ILE A 193 -4.68 18.07 16.42
N ASP A 194 -4.44 18.92 15.43
CA ASP A 194 -5.16 20.18 15.23
C ASP A 194 -6.67 19.97 14.95
N TRP A 195 -7.01 18.80 14.40
CA TRP A 195 -8.39 18.42 14.12
C TRP A 195 -9.11 17.75 15.29
N LEU A 196 -8.39 17.39 16.35
CA LEU A 196 -9.00 16.87 17.56
C LEU A 196 -9.75 17.99 18.34
N PRO A 197 -10.69 17.64 19.23
CA PRO A 197 -11.36 18.62 20.06
C PRO A 197 -10.37 19.49 20.83
N ALA A 198 -10.70 20.79 20.95
CA ALA A 198 -9.89 21.73 21.72
C ALA A 198 -9.81 21.34 23.19
N ASP A 199 -8.69 21.69 23.84
CA ASP A 199 -8.39 21.34 25.22
C ASP A 199 -9.10 22.30 26.21
N ASN A 200 -10.40 22.47 26.03
CA ASN A 200 -11.24 23.38 26.86
C ASN A 200 -11.95 22.65 28.02
N GLN A 201 -11.65 21.37 28.23
CA GLN A 201 -12.28 20.53 29.24
C GLN A 201 -11.39 20.45 30.48
N PRO A 202 -11.99 20.43 31.71
CA PRO A 202 -11.24 20.32 32.97
C PRO A 202 -10.59 18.93 33.17
N THR A 203 -10.87 17.96 32.30
CA THR A 203 -10.33 16.58 32.33
C THR A 203 -9.58 16.28 31.04
N PRO A 204 -8.50 15.48 31.07
CA PRO A 204 -7.80 15.06 29.87
C PRO A 204 -8.75 14.39 28.85
N LEU A 205 -8.57 14.70 27.57
CA LEU A 205 -9.36 14.10 26.51
C LEU A 205 -9.13 12.58 26.46
N ARG A 206 -10.21 11.83 26.33
CA ARG A 206 -10.18 10.38 26.10
C ARG A 206 -10.08 10.08 24.62
N ILE A 207 -8.94 9.57 24.19
CA ILE A 207 -8.61 9.32 22.78
C ILE A 207 -8.38 7.84 22.54
N ALA A 208 -9.02 7.29 21.53
CA ALA A 208 -8.69 5.96 21.01
C ALA A 208 -7.99 6.06 19.66
N GLU A 209 -6.91 5.30 19.47
CA GLU A 209 -6.29 5.10 18.16
C GLU A 209 -6.50 3.67 17.70
N ILE A 210 -7.19 3.51 16.57
CA ILE A 210 -7.46 2.21 15.94
C ILE A 210 -6.36 1.94 14.92
N GLY A 211 -5.48 0.98 15.22
CA GLY A 211 -4.28 0.72 14.42
C GLY A 211 -3.12 1.64 14.79
N CYS A 212 -2.68 1.62 16.04
CA CYS A 212 -1.68 2.54 16.58
C CYS A 212 -0.24 2.33 16.03
N GLY A 213 -0.04 1.39 15.12
CA GLY A 213 1.26 1.11 14.54
C GLY A 213 2.33 0.90 15.64
N TRP A 214 3.47 1.55 15.46
CA TRP A 214 4.57 1.53 16.45
C TRP A 214 4.50 2.67 17.47
N GLY A 215 3.34 3.36 17.58
CA GLY A 215 3.10 4.40 18.59
C GLY A 215 3.66 5.77 18.23
N GLY A 216 3.91 6.07 16.97
CA GLY A 216 4.44 7.36 16.52
C GLY A 216 3.49 8.52 16.81
N PHE A 217 2.21 8.37 16.50
CA PHE A 217 1.18 9.36 16.77
C PHE A 217 1.01 9.59 18.29
N ALA A 218 0.93 8.49 19.07
CA ALA A 218 0.83 8.58 20.52
C ALA A 218 1.98 9.40 21.13
N ALA A 219 3.22 9.17 20.65
CA ALA A 219 4.40 9.89 21.15
C ALA A 219 4.30 11.40 20.88
N GLN A 220 3.88 11.81 19.68
CA GLN A 220 3.74 13.23 19.36
C GLN A 220 2.56 13.90 20.11
N LEU A 221 1.43 13.20 20.22
CA LEU A 221 0.25 13.71 20.92
C LEU A 221 0.54 13.95 22.39
N THR A 222 1.12 12.96 23.08
CA THR A 222 1.35 13.04 24.54
C THR A 222 2.45 14.02 24.92
N ALA A 223 3.37 14.32 24.00
CA ALA A 223 4.35 15.38 24.20
C ALA A 223 3.77 16.79 24.13
N GLN A 224 2.55 16.97 23.61
CA GLN A 224 1.92 18.29 23.44
C GLN A 224 0.85 18.58 24.47
N ARG A 225 0.12 17.54 24.93
CA ARG A 225 -0.97 17.73 25.92
C ARG A 225 -1.27 16.45 26.69
N PRO A 226 -1.77 16.58 27.93
CA PRO A 226 -2.24 15.48 28.74
C PRO A 226 -3.48 14.82 28.09
N VAL A 227 -3.48 13.46 28.01
CA VAL A 227 -4.59 12.67 27.45
C VAL A 227 -4.78 11.35 28.19
N GLU A 228 -6.00 10.84 28.18
CA GLU A 228 -6.30 9.43 28.46
C GLU A 228 -6.32 8.68 27.12
N TYR A 229 -5.17 8.11 26.75
CA TYR A 229 -4.96 7.51 25.44
C TYR A 229 -5.05 5.98 25.48
N ARG A 230 -5.76 5.43 24.49
CA ARG A 230 -5.83 3.98 24.25
C ARG A 230 -5.50 3.63 22.80
N GLY A 231 -4.32 3.07 22.57
CA GLY A 231 -3.90 2.54 21.26
C GLY A 231 -4.17 1.05 21.13
N ILE A 232 -4.78 0.65 20.03
CA ILE A 232 -5.00 -0.78 19.75
C ILE A 232 -4.33 -1.21 18.45
N THR A 233 -3.79 -2.42 18.45
CA THR A 233 -3.20 -3.08 17.28
C THR A 233 -3.53 -4.57 17.27
N LEU A 234 -3.34 -5.23 16.13
CA LEU A 234 -3.41 -6.70 16.01
C LEU A 234 -2.01 -7.35 15.88
N SER A 235 -0.94 -6.54 15.83
CA SER A 235 0.45 -7.00 15.71
C SER A 235 1.13 -7.04 17.07
N THR A 236 1.65 -8.20 17.45
CA THR A 236 2.46 -8.38 18.67
C THR A 236 3.77 -7.59 18.60
N GLU A 237 4.37 -7.48 17.42
CA GLU A 237 5.60 -6.72 17.16
C GLU A 237 5.39 -5.21 17.37
N GLN A 238 4.26 -4.69 16.86
CA GLN A 238 3.90 -3.29 17.08
C GLN A 238 3.62 -3.02 18.55
N LEU A 239 2.84 -3.87 19.22
CA LEU A 239 2.54 -3.72 20.65
C LEU A 239 3.82 -3.69 21.48
N ALA A 240 4.72 -4.65 21.30
CA ALA A 240 6.00 -4.69 22.02
C ALA A 240 6.83 -3.41 21.80
N SER A 241 6.80 -2.86 20.57
CA SER A 241 7.47 -1.60 20.25
C SER A 241 6.81 -0.40 20.94
N CYS A 242 5.48 -0.34 20.98
CA CYS A 242 4.75 0.71 21.70
C CYS A 242 5.07 0.71 23.18
N GLU A 243 5.06 -0.46 23.82
CA GLU A 243 5.40 -0.62 25.25
C GLU A 243 6.85 -0.22 25.54
N ALA A 244 7.79 -0.57 24.63
CA ALA A 244 9.19 -0.20 24.76
C ALA A 244 9.47 1.31 24.64
N ARG A 245 8.55 2.10 24.01
CA ARG A 245 8.67 3.57 23.96
C ARG A 245 8.57 4.21 25.33
N ASN A 246 7.97 3.54 26.30
CA ASN A 246 7.81 4.02 27.69
C ASN A 246 7.28 5.47 27.76
N LEU A 247 6.25 5.76 26.97
CA LEU A 247 5.59 7.06 26.91
C LEU A 247 4.92 7.36 28.27
N LYS A 248 5.70 7.86 29.21
CA LYS A 248 5.22 8.32 30.52
C LYS A 248 5.43 9.81 30.56
N ASP A 249 4.36 10.56 30.37
CA ASP A 249 4.37 11.98 30.61
C ASP A 249 3.35 12.30 31.69
N GLY A 250 3.86 12.72 32.84
CA GLY A 250 3.30 13.04 34.17
C GLY A 250 1.78 12.98 34.37
N GLU A 251 0.99 13.55 33.47
CA GLU A 251 -0.46 13.66 33.56
C GLU A 251 -1.24 12.78 32.56
N SER A 252 -0.56 12.17 31.60
CA SER A 252 -1.21 11.31 30.61
C SER A 252 -1.33 9.86 31.11
N THR A 253 -2.48 9.24 30.85
CA THR A 253 -2.67 7.79 31.00
C THR A 253 -2.63 7.14 29.63
N ILE A 254 -1.60 6.33 29.37
CA ILE A 254 -1.37 5.71 28.06
C ILE A 254 -1.47 4.20 28.20
N GLN A 255 -2.33 3.59 27.39
CA GLN A 255 -2.51 2.15 27.33
C GLN A 255 -2.44 1.65 25.88
N PHE A 256 -1.57 0.67 25.61
CA PHE A 256 -1.57 -0.09 24.38
C PHE A 256 -2.10 -1.49 24.63
N SER A 257 -2.79 -2.07 23.64
CA SER A 257 -3.34 -3.43 23.77
C SER A 257 -3.48 -4.15 22.43
N LEU A 258 -3.33 -5.48 22.48
CA LEU A 258 -3.60 -6.38 21.35
C LEU A 258 -5.11 -6.60 21.24
N THR A 259 -5.84 -5.69 20.63
CA THR A 259 -7.30 -5.66 20.62
C THR A 259 -7.82 -5.37 19.21
N ASP A 260 -8.85 -6.12 18.82
CA ASP A 260 -9.59 -5.83 17.58
C ASP A 260 -10.54 -4.64 17.83
N TYR A 261 -10.67 -3.72 16.86
CA TYR A 261 -11.54 -2.54 16.99
C TYR A 261 -13.00 -2.92 17.30
N ARG A 262 -13.44 -4.10 16.87
CA ARG A 262 -14.78 -4.66 17.15
C ARG A 262 -15.00 -4.97 18.63
N ASP A 263 -13.93 -5.20 19.38
CA ASP A 263 -13.94 -5.52 20.80
C ASP A 263 -13.53 -4.32 21.70
N LEU A 264 -13.09 -3.20 21.09
CA LEU A 264 -12.78 -1.98 21.83
C LEU A 264 -14.04 -1.45 22.53
N SER A 265 -13.97 -1.16 23.81
CA SER A 265 -15.09 -0.68 24.62
C SER A 265 -14.76 0.66 25.28
N GLY A 266 -15.80 1.38 25.69
CA GLY A 266 -15.70 2.69 26.31
C GLY A 266 -16.29 3.79 25.45
N GLN A 267 -16.20 5.03 25.96
CA GLN A 267 -16.64 6.24 25.28
C GLN A 267 -15.45 7.18 25.16
N PHE A 268 -15.23 7.76 23.99
CA PHE A 268 -14.08 8.58 23.67
C PHE A 268 -14.53 9.96 23.16
N ASP A 269 -13.75 10.98 23.48
CA ASP A 269 -13.94 12.32 22.95
C ASP A 269 -13.42 12.41 21.52
N ALA A 270 -12.37 11.60 21.21
CA ALA A 270 -11.87 11.48 19.86
C ALA A 270 -11.44 10.05 19.52
N ILE A 271 -11.54 9.71 18.22
CA ILE A 271 -11.01 8.48 17.64
C ILE A 271 -10.09 8.86 16.48
N VAL A 272 -8.90 8.26 16.44
CA VAL A 272 -7.95 8.40 15.34
C VAL A 272 -7.76 7.04 14.67
N SER A 273 -7.71 7.03 13.34
CA SER A 273 -7.43 5.82 12.56
C SER A 273 -6.65 6.19 11.31
N ILE A 274 -5.43 5.69 11.20
CA ILE A 274 -4.50 6.06 10.14
C ILE A 274 -4.22 4.82 9.28
N GLU A 275 -4.72 4.82 8.02
CA GLU A 275 -4.54 3.74 7.03
C GLU A 275 -4.83 2.33 7.59
N MET A 276 -5.95 2.22 8.29
CA MET A 276 -6.41 0.95 8.83
C MET A 276 -7.65 0.42 8.10
N LEU A 277 -8.47 1.35 7.55
CA LEU A 277 -9.76 1.03 6.96
C LEU A 277 -9.61 0.13 5.71
N GLU A 278 -8.49 0.23 5.00
CA GLU A 278 -8.11 -0.61 3.87
C GLU A 278 -8.06 -2.10 4.25
N ALA A 279 -7.63 -2.39 5.48
CA ALA A 279 -7.53 -3.76 6.01
C ALA A 279 -8.86 -4.33 6.53
N VAL A 280 -9.91 -3.51 6.61
CA VAL A 280 -11.23 -3.93 7.11
C VAL A 280 -11.98 -4.81 6.11
N GLY A 281 -11.89 -4.45 4.82
CA GLY A 281 -12.59 -5.12 3.73
C GLY A 281 -14.04 -4.66 3.57
N GLU A 282 -14.50 -4.61 2.32
CA GLU A 282 -15.76 -3.99 1.89
C GLU A 282 -16.99 -4.44 2.71
N ALA A 283 -17.11 -5.74 2.95
CA ALA A 283 -18.28 -6.30 3.67
C ALA A 283 -18.38 -5.82 5.15
N HIS A 284 -17.32 -5.26 5.69
CA HIS A 284 -17.24 -4.83 7.10
C HIS A 284 -17.22 -3.31 7.28
N TRP A 285 -17.13 -2.51 6.20
CA TRP A 285 -17.12 -1.05 6.30
C TRP A 285 -18.32 -0.46 7.05
N PRO A 286 -19.58 -0.89 6.80
CA PRO A 286 -20.71 -0.36 7.58
C PRO A 286 -20.58 -0.63 9.08
N GLY A 287 -20.10 -1.82 9.44
CA GLY A 287 -19.86 -2.19 10.84
C GLY A 287 -18.73 -1.37 11.48
N TYR A 288 -17.71 -0.99 10.71
CA TYR A 288 -16.61 -0.14 11.17
C TYR A 288 -17.12 1.27 11.53
N PHE A 289 -17.87 1.93 10.65
CA PHE A 289 -18.42 3.26 10.92
C PHE A 289 -19.47 3.24 12.03
N SER A 290 -20.34 2.23 12.07
CA SER A 290 -21.26 2.02 13.19
C SER A 290 -20.52 1.88 14.53
N ARG A 291 -19.35 1.19 14.52
CA ARG A 291 -18.53 1.05 15.72
C ARG A 291 -17.90 2.36 16.15
N ILE A 292 -17.41 3.18 15.23
CA ILE A 292 -16.91 4.53 15.52
C ILE A 292 -18.01 5.37 16.16
N ASN A 293 -19.21 5.38 15.57
CA ASN A 293 -20.35 6.11 16.16
C ASN A 293 -20.63 5.64 17.60
N GLN A 294 -20.67 4.33 17.86
CA GLN A 294 -20.92 3.77 19.20
C GLN A 294 -19.84 4.18 20.20
N LEU A 295 -18.59 4.29 19.79
CA LEU A 295 -17.46 4.60 20.65
C LEU A 295 -17.28 6.10 20.89
N LEU A 296 -17.76 6.95 19.99
CA LEU A 296 -17.72 8.41 20.19
C LEU A 296 -18.81 8.86 21.15
N ARG A 297 -18.47 9.78 22.04
CA ARG A 297 -19.44 10.57 22.80
C ARG A 297 -20.23 11.48 21.87
N PRO A 298 -21.46 11.89 22.21
CA PRO A 298 -22.12 12.99 21.51
C PRO A 298 -21.19 14.21 21.41
N GLY A 299 -21.08 14.82 20.24
CA GLY A 299 -20.14 15.90 19.98
C GLY A 299 -18.68 15.46 19.78
N GLY A 300 -18.37 14.16 19.88
CA GLY A 300 -17.02 13.63 19.68
C GLY A 300 -16.58 13.62 18.22
N THR A 301 -15.28 13.58 17.99
CA THR A 301 -14.64 13.69 16.67
C THR A 301 -13.89 12.42 16.30
N ALA A 302 -14.05 11.93 15.07
CA ALA A 302 -13.13 10.94 14.48
C ALA A 302 -12.27 11.60 13.41
N VAL A 303 -10.97 11.28 13.40
CA VAL A 303 -10.04 11.66 12.32
C VAL A 303 -9.54 10.39 11.65
N ILE A 304 -9.87 10.22 10.38
CA ILE A 304 -9.56 9.00 9.62
C ILE A 304 -8.69 9.37 8.42
N GLN A 305 -7.49 8.78 8.34
CA GLN A 305 -6.66 8.76 7.15
C GLN A 305 -6.92 7.48 6.39
N VAL A 306 -7.19 7.58 5.09
CA VAL A 306 -7.50 6.42 4.25
C VAL A 306 -7.08 6.66 2.81
N ILE A 307 -6.59 5.59 2.16
CA ILE A 307 -6.33 5.58 0.71
C ILE A 307 -7.67 5.39 -0.02
N THR A 308 -7.92 6.20 -1.03
CA THR A 308 -9.12 6.14 -1.87
C THR A 308 -8.73 5.88 -3.32
N ILE A 309 -9.61 5.20 -4.03
CA ILE A 309 -9.55 5.04 -5.48
C ILE A 309 -10.70 5.84 -6.12
N ASP A 310 -10.50 6.34 -7.35
CA ASP A 310 -11.54 7.05 -8.07
C ASP A 310 -12.81 6.21 -8.25
N ASP A 311 -13.96 6.88 -8.19
CA ASP A 311 -15.28 6.23 -8.27
C ASP A 311 -15.48 5.48 -9.60
N ASP A 312 -14.97 5.99 -10.71
CA ASP A 312 -15.05 5.37 -12.05
C ASP A 312 -14.15 4.13 -12.21
N ARG A 313 -13.13 3.98 -11.36
CA ARG A 313 -12.20 2.84 -11.36
C ARG A 313 -12.64 1.70 -10.45
N PHE A 314 -13.51 2.00 -9.48
CA PHE A 314 -13.82 1.09 -8.38
C PHE A 314 -14.41 -0.24 -8.85
N ASP A 315 -15.33 -0.25 -9.80
CA ASP A 315 -15.96 -1.49 -10.28
C ASP A 315 -14.95 -2.45 -10.92
N SER A 316 -14.01 -1.93 -11.69
CA SER A 316 -12.92 -2.73 -12.26
C SER A 316 -11.96 -3.23 -11.18
N TYR A 317 -11.56 -2.37 -10.25
CA TYR A 317 -10.69 -2.70 -9.12
C TYR A 317 -11.31 -3.80 -8.23
N ARG A 318 -12.59 -3.65 -7.87
CA ARG A 318 -13.34 -4.62 -7.05
C ARG A 318 -13.43 -6.00 -7.66
N GLN A 319 -13.45 -6.10 -9.00
CA GLN A 319 -13.60 -7.36 -9.72
C GLN A 319 -12.28 -8.08 -9.96
N ASN A 320 -11.16 -7.40 -9.86
CA ASN A 320 -9.84 -7.93 -10.15
C ASN A 320 -8.99 -7.95 -8.87
N VAL A 321 -8.13 -8.97 -8.74
CA VAL A 321 -7.09 -8.99 -7.71
C VAL A 321 -5.85 -8.35 -8.31
N ASP A 322 -5.31 -7.35 -7.64
CA ASP A 322 -4.07 -6.71 -8.05
C ASP A 322 -2.82 -7.29 -7.36
N PHE A 323 -1.67 -6.75 -7.70
CA PHE A 323 -0.39 -7.13 -7.11
C PHE A 323 -0.36 -6.89 -5.60
N ILE A 324 -0.89 -5.75 -5.14
CA ILE A 324 -0.89 -5.35 -3.73
C ILE A 324 -1.72 -6.34 -2.90
N GLN A 325 -2.92 -6.67 -3.37
CA GLN A 325 -3.79 -7.63 -2.69
C GLN A 325 -3.23 -9.06 -2.68
N LYS A 326 -2.41 -9.42 -3.69
CA LYS A 326 -1.82 -10.75 -3.76
C LYS A 326 -0.61 -10.90 -2.85
N TYR A 327 0.31 -9.93 -2.86
CA TYR A 327 1.65 -10.06 -2.30
C TYR A 327 1.93 -9.21 -1.07
N ILE A 328 1.28 -8.05 -0.93
CA ILE A 328 1.60 -7.05 0.10
C ILE A 328 0.53 -7.01 1.17
N PHE A 329 -0.72 -6.69 0.81
CA PHE A 329 -1.84 -6.56 1.75
C PHE A 329 -2.99 -7.51 1.40
N PRO A 330 -2.87 -8.83 1.72
CA PRO A 330 -3.93 -9.78 1.44
C PRO A 330 -5.25 -9.39 2.12
N GLY A 331 -6.32 -9.30 1.31
CA GLY A 331 -7.64 -8.89 1.80
C GLY A 331 -7.83 -7.37 1.90
N GLY A 332 -6.82 -6.57 1.51
CA GLY A 332 -6.94 -5.12 1.40
C GLY A 332 -7.98 -4.71 0.36
N MET A 333 -8.69 -3.61 0.63
CA MET A 333 -9.69 -3.04 -0.28
C MET A 333 -9.76 -1.54 -0.09
N LEU A 334 -9.55 -0.78 -1.17
CA LEU A 334 -9.68 0.67 -1.18
C LEU A 334 -11.14 1.08 -1.28
N LEU A 335 -11.50 2.17 -0.62
CA LEU A 335 -12.81 2.80 -0.75
C LEU A 335 -12.76 3.89 -1.82
N THR A 336 -13.96 4.35 -2.24
CA THR A 336 -14.08 5.56 -3.03
C THR A 336 -14.48 6.75 -2.15
N PRO A 337 -14.21 7.99 -2.58
CA PRO A 337 -14.71 9.19 -1.89
C PRO A 337 -16.24 9.16 -1.69
N GLN A 338 -16.99 8.69 -2.71
CA GLN A 338 -18.45 8.54 -2.62
C GLN A 338 -18.86 7.49 -1.59
N SER A 339 -18.17 6.35 -1.54
CA SER A 339 -18.41 5.32 -0.53
C SER A 339 -18.12 5.83 0.88
N MET A 340 -17.05 6.62 1.07
CA MET A 340 -16.75 7.26 2.36
C MET A 340 -17.89 8.14 2.84
N HIS A 341 -18.38 9.07 2.00
CA HIS A 341 -19.48 9.97 2.34
C HIS A 341 -20.74 9.18 2.73
N ARG A 342 -21.15 8.22 1.89
CA ARG A 342 -22.31 7.38 2.17
C ARG A 342 -22.18 6.63 3.50
N LEU A 343 -21.05 6.01 3.79
CA LEU A 343 -20.84 5.24 5.02
C LEU A 343 -20.86 6.12 6.28
N ILE A 344 -20.33 7.34 6.19
CA ILE A 344 -20.39 8.35 7.24
C ILE A 344 -21.85 8.68 7.53
N ASP A 345 -22.64 9.05 6.50
CA ASP A 345 -24.03 9.45 6.63
C ASP A 345 -24.92 8.28 7.14
N GLU A 346 -24.79 7.08 6.54
CA GLU A 346 -25.52 5.88 6.95
C GLU A 346 -25.25 5.47 8.40
N SER A 347 -24.08 5.81 8.95
CA SER A 347 -23.73 5.53 10.34
C SER A 347 -24.27 6.57 11.35
N GLY A 348 -24.90 7.64 10.89
CA GLY A 348 -25.38 8.75 11.73
C GLY A 348 -24.25 9.70 12.17
N LEU A 349 -23.11 9.67 11.48
CA LEU A 349 -22.01 10.60 11.65
C LEU A 349 -22.11 11.70 10.59
N GLN A 350 -21.40 12.80 10.79
CA GLN A 350 -21.37 13.94 9.87
C GLN A 350 -19.94 14.24 9.44
N LEU A 351 -19.74 14.41 8.14
CA LEU A 351 -18.46 14.89 7.61
C LEU A 351 -18.33 16.39 7.90
N ASP A 352 -17.26 16.76 8.59
CA ASP A 352 -16.96 18.15 8.93
C ASP A 352 -15.92 18.73 7.99
N GLU A 353 -14.78 18.08 7.84
CA GLU A 353 -13.67 18.54 6.99
C GLU A 353 -12.98 17.36 6.29
N LYS A 354 -12.43 17.62 5.11
CA LYS A 354 -11.61 16.64 4.37
C LYS A 354 -10.50 17.33 3.60
N MET A 355 -9.37 16.60 3.43
CA MET A 355 -8.28 17.01 2.55
C MET A 355 -7.65 15.82 1.87
N GLY A 356 -7.26 15.97 0.61
CA GLY A 356 -6.46 15.00 -0.14
C GLY A 356 -5.00 15.47 -0.23
N PHE A 357 -4.06 14.51 -0.23
CA PHE A 357 -2.62 14.76 -0.32
C PHE A 357 -1.86 13.59 -0.95
N GLY A 358 -2.42 13.03 -2.04
CA GLY A 358 -1.86 11.88 -2.75
C GLY A 358 -0.42 12.10 -3.25
N HIS A 359 -0.09 13.29 -3.72
CA HIS A 359 1.29 13.61 -4.13
C HIS A 359 2.30 13.50 -2.99
N ASP A 360 1.89 13.79 -1.75
CA ASP A 360 2.74 13.58 -0.57
C ASP A 360 2.97 12.10 -0.31
N TYR A 361 1.99 11.24 -0.66
CA TYR A 361 2.21 9.79 -0.58
C TYR A 361 3.19 9.32 -1.65
N ALA A 362 3.11 9.82 -2.88
CA ALA A 362 4.11 9.52 -3.89
C ALA A 362 5.52 9.92 -3.41
N ALA A 363 5.68 11.12 -2.83
CA ALA A 363 6.93 11.55 -2.21
C ALA A 363 7.37 10.64 -1.06
N THR A 364 6.44 10.23 -0.19
CA THR A 364 6.69 9.28 0.92
C THR A 364 7.21 7.94 0.40
N LEU A 365 6.59 7.38 -0.64
CA LEU A 365 6.97 6.11 -1.27
C LEU A 365 8.35 6.21 -1.93
N ARG A 366 8.70 7.36 -2.50
CA ARG A 366 10.04 7.66 -3.03
C ARG A 366 11.07 7.64 -1.92
N TYR A 367 10.83 8.30 -0.78
CA TYR A 367 11.70 8.22 0.40
C TYR A 367 11.88 6.79 0.90
N TRP A 368 10.79 6.01 0.97
CA TRP A 368 10.87 4.60 1.39
C TRP A 368 11.66 3.75 0.40
N ARG A 369 11.47 3.93 -0.91
CA ARG A 369 12.21 3.21 -1.96
C ARG A 369 13.70 3.49 -1.88
N GLU A 370 14.08 4.77 -1.80
CA GLU A 370 15.48 5.17 -1.66
C GLU A 370 16.10 4.65 -0.36
N GLY A 371 15.36 4.73 0.74
CA GLY A 371 15.76 4.18 2.04
C GLY A 371 15.97 2.67 1.98
N PHE A 372 15.03 1.95 1.38
CA PHE A 372 15.09 0.51 1.20
C PHE A 372 16.27 0.09 0.31
N ASP A 373 16.47 0.74 -0.83
CA ASP A 373 17.58 0.43 -1.74
C ASP A 373 18.93 0.69 -1.07
N ARG A 374 19.08 1.79 -0.33
CA ARG A 374 20.27 2.13 0.45
C ARG A 374 20.56 1.10 1.55
N ALA A 375 19.50 0.63 2.22
CA ALA A 375 19.60 -0.34 3.30
C ALA A 375 19.67 -1.80 2.83
N TRP A 376 19.59 -2.07 1.53
CA TRP A 376 19.51 -3.43 1.00
C TRP A 376 20.61 -4.39 1.51
N PRO A 377 21.89 -4.01 1.62
CA PRO A 377 22.92 -4.90 2.15
C PRO A 377 22.61 -5.40 3.58
N GLN A 378 22.03 -4.52 4.41
CA GLN A 378 21.64 -4.84 5.78
C GLN A 378 20.37 -5.71 5.80
N ILE A 379 19.41 -5.42 4.91
CA ILE A 379 18.19 -6.21 4.74
C ILE A 379 18.54 -7.61 4.26
N ALA A 380 19.43 -7.76 3.30
CA ALA A 380 19.90 -9.06 2.81
C ALA A 380 20.58 -9.87 3.94
N ALA A 381 21.33 -9.20 4.83
CA ALA A 381 21.94 -9.83 6.01
C ALA A 381 20.91 -10.38 7.02
N LEU A 382 19.66 -9.86 7.01
CA LEU A 382 18.55 -10.42 7.77
C LEU A 382 17.95 -11.69 7.13
N GLY A 383 18.46 -12.13 5.96
CA GLY A 383 18.02 -13.33 5.26
C GLY A 383 17.00 -13.10 4.13
N TYR A 384 16.71 -11.86 3.75
CA TYR A 384 15.81 -11.56 2.64
C TYR A 384 16.48 -11.84 1.29
N SER A 385 15.71 -12.47 0.37
CA SER A 385 16.19 -12.89 -0.95
C SER A 385 16.12 -11.73 -1.98
N GLU A 386 16.87 -11.88 -3.08
CA GLU A 386 16.77 -10.94 -4.22
C GLU A 386 15.36 -10.89 -4.82
N ARG A 387 14.63 -12.01 -4.81
CA ARG A 387 13.22 -12.06 -5.24
C ARG A 387 12.34 -11.17 -4.34
N PHE A 388 12.60 -11.16 -3.03
CA PHE A 388 11.93 -10.25 -2.08
C PHE A 388 12.30 -8.80 -2.37
N ARG A 389 13.59 -8.48 -2.64
CA ARG A 389 14.02 -7.14 -3.02
C ARG A 389 13.22 -6.62 -4.21
N ARG A 390 13.15 -7.43 -5.27
CA ARG A 390 12.42 -7.07 -6.49
C ARG A 390 10.92 -6.89 -6.21
N MET A 391 10.31 -7.76 -5.42
CA MET A 391 8.92 -7.64 -5.00
C MET A 391 8.67 -6.30 -4.27
N TRP A 392 9.52 -5.93 -3.32
CA TRP A 392 9.37 -4.73 -2.52
C TRP A 392 9.59 -3.46 -3.34
N ARG A 393 10.61 -3.43 -4.19
CA ARG A 393 10.83 -2.33 -5.16
C ARG A 393 9.64 -2.15 -6.10
N TYR A 394 9.12 -3.25 -6.65
CA TYR A 394 7.94 -3.19 -7.52
C TYR A 394 6.73 -2.62 -6.78
N TYR A 395 6.49 -3.06 -5.55
CA TYR A 395 5.44 -2.51 -4.69
C TYR A 395 5.56 -0.99 -4.54
N LEU A 396 6.73 -0.51 -4.13
CA LEU A 396 6.93 0.92 -3.87
C LEU A 396 6.79 1.75 -5.15
N CYS A 397 7.38 1.33 -6.28
CA CYS A 397 7.25 2.01 -7.56
C CYS A 397 5.81 1.99 -8.10
N TYR A 398 5.11 0.85 -7.97
CA TYR A 398 3.73 0.71 -8.44
C TYR A 398 2.79 1.67 -7.69
N CYS A 399 2.92 1.74 -6.36
CA CYS A 399 2.13 2.67 -5.56
C CYS A 399 2.54 4.13 -5.80
N GLU A 400 3.85 4.44 -5.88
CA GLU A 400 4.37 5.78 -6.22
C GLU A 400 3.72 6.28 -7.51
N SER A 401 3.77 5.49 -8.57
CA SER A 401 3.17 5.84 -9.87
C SER A 401 1.66 5.98 -9.82
N GLY A 402 0.97 5.20 -8.98
CA GLY A 402 -0.47 5.29 -8.79
C GLY A 402 -0.90 6.60 -8.16
N PHE A 403 -0.16 7.11 -7.19
CA PHE A 403 -0.40 8.41 -6.55
C PHE A 403 0.04 9.58 -7.45
N ASP A 404 1.18 9.48 -8.14
CA ASP A 404 1.64 10.51 -9.08
C ASP A 404 0.66 10.69 -10.25
N ALA A 405 0.03 9.61 -10.71
CA ALA A 405 -0.99 9.64 -11.77
C ALA A 405 -2.40 9.96 -11.25
N GLU A 406 -2.56 10.31 -9.97
CA GLU A 406 -3.84 10.59 -9.32
C GLU A 406 -4.90 9.49 -9.49
N SER A 407 -4.47 8.24 -9.79
CA SER A 407 -5.38 7.10 -9.90
C SER A 407 -5.86 6.58 -8.55
N ILE A 408 -5.11 6.89 -7.53
CA ILE A 408 -5.42 6.72 -6.11
C ILE A 408 -5.00 7.99 -5.36
N ASP A 409 -5.65 8.27 -4.24
CA ASP A 409 -5.37 9.42 -3.38
C ASP A 409 -5.34 8.97 -1.92
N VAL A 410 -4.64 9.70 -1.06
CA VAL A 410 -4.77 9.55 0.39
C VAL A 410 -5.49 10.76 0.96
N ARG A 411 -6.45 10.51 1.83
CA ARG A 411 -7.31 11.58 2.37
C ARG A 411 -7.42 11.49 3.88
N LEU A 412 -7.42 12.67 4.51
CA LEU A 412 -7.87 12.85 5.88
C LEU A 412 -9.34 13.28 5.87
N TYR A 413 -10.13 12.66 6.76
CA TYR A 413 -11.51 12.97 7.02
C TYR A 413 -11.68 13.31 8.50
N ARG A 414 -12.19 14.52 8.79
CA ARG A 414 -12.70 14.90 10.10
C ARG A 414 -14.19 14.66 10.14
N ILE A 415 -14.62 13.85 11.07
CA ILE A 415 -15.99 13.35 11.17
C ILE A 415 -16.49 13.63 12.58
N GLN A 416 -17.69 14.12 12.71
CA GLN A 416 -18.30 14.43 14.01
C GLN A 416 -19.51 13.54 14.29
N LYS A 417 -19.69 13.19 15.56
CA LYS A 417 -20.93 12.64 16.05
C LYS A 417 -21.82 13.81 16.50
N PRO A 418 -23.06 13.90 15.99
CA PRO A 418 -24.02 14.91 16.47
C PRO A 418 -24.17 14.89 17.98
N LEU A 419 -24.63 16.01 18.54
CA LEU A 419 -24.90 16.12 19.98
C LEU A 419 -26.14 15.31 20.41
N ASP A 420 -27.07 15.09 19.46
CA ASP A 420 -28.33 14.36 19.65
C ASP A 420 -28.54 13.31 18.55
#